data_985de18c104e8c2526370f4b3b6222f4
#
_entry.id   985de18c104e8c2526370f4b3b6222f4
#
_cell.length_a   1.000
_cell.length_b   1.000
_cell.length_c   1.000
_cell.angle_alpha   90.00
_cell.angle_beta   90.00
_cell.angle_gamma   90.00
#
_symmetry.space_group_name_H-M   'P 1'
#
loop_
_entity.id
_entity.type
_entity.pdbx_description
1 polymer ?
#
loop_
_entity_poly.entity_id
_entity_poly.type
_entity_poly.pdbx_seq_one_letter_code
_entity_poly.pdbx_strand_id
1 'polypeptide(L)'
;MNRYTICIQLCQQCLVDCQNCLANMAGKQSMNECPVCCMECIDACLACIKSMSANSKFSKAYAAICAEICDWCAEQCGAHSHEHCQICTASCKACADECRKIAA
;
A
#
# COMPACT_ATOMS: atom_id res chain seq x y z
N MET A 1 -0.27 23.58 -5.74
CA MET A 1 -0.13 22.30 -5.03
C MET A 1 -0.98 21.25 -5.72
N ASN A 2 -0.46 20.04 -5.88
CA ASN A 2 -1.20 18.94 -6.47
C ASN A 2 -2.29 18.48 -5.49
N ARG A 3 -3.53 18.28 -5.99
CA ARG A 3 -4.67 17.86 -5.16
C ARG A 3 -4.50 16.45 -4.55
N TYR A 4 -3.53 15.69 -5.05
CA TYR A 4 -3.25 14.33 -4.57
C TYR A 4 -2.09 14.27 -3.59
N THR A 5 -1.60 15.41 -3.11
CA THR A 5 -0.40 15.46 -2.26
C THR A 5 -0.47 14.53 -1.05
N ILE A 6 -1.59 14.53 -0.33
CA ILE A 6 -1.74 13.68 0.86
C ILE A 6 -1.73 12.19 0.46
N CYS A 7 -2.44 11.85 -0.61
CA CYS A 7 -2.49 10.46 -1.08
C CYS A 7 -1.11 9.99 -1.54
N ILE A 8 -0.38 10.85 -2.26
CA ILE A 8 1.01 10.55 -2.68
C ILE A 8 1.88 10.26 -1.47
N GLN A 9 1.80 11.09 -0.43
CA GLN A 9 2.60 10.91 0.79
C GLN A 9 2.27 9.59 1.49
N LEU A 10 0.99 9.23 1.58
CA LEU A 10 0.57 7.98 2.19
C LEU A 10 0.98 6.76 1.36
N CYS A 11 0.92 6.86 0.04
CA CYS A 11 1.43 5.83 -0.85
C CYS A 11 2.95 5.65 -0.69
N GLN A 12 3.70 6.73 -0.54
CA GLN A 12 5.14 6.69 -0.31
C GLN A 12 5.48 5.99 1.01
N GLN A 13 4.76 6.32 2.08
CA GLN A 13 4.96 5.68 3.38
C GLN A 13 4.60 4.19 3.32
N CYS A 14 3.50 3.88 2.66
CA CYS A 14 3.06 2.49 2.48
C CYS A 14 4.10 1.68 1.69
N LEU A 15 4.65 2.27 0.63
CA LEU A 15 5.71 1.68 -0.18
C LEU A 15 6.93 1.32 0.69
N VAL A 16 7.37 2.26 1.51
CA VAL A 16 8.52 2.05 2.40
C VAL A 16 8.25 0.93 3.40
N ASP A 17 7.09 0.96 4.03
CA ASP A 17 6.74 -0.02 5.07
C ASP A 17 6.49 -1.42 4.49
N CYS A 18 5.90 -1.50 3.30
CA CYS A 18 5.74 -2.77 2.59
C CYS A 18 7.10 -3.34 2.18
N GLN A 19 8.01 -2.50 1.70
CA GLN A 19 9.36 -2.93 1.32
C GLN A 19 10.12 -3.45 2.53
N ASN A 20 10.01 -2.76 3.66
CA ASN A 20 10.63 -3.20 4.92
C ASN A 20 10.04 -4.54 5.38
N CYS A 21 8.73 -4.69 5.32
CA CYS A 21 8.05 -5.93 5.70
C CYS A 21 8.48 -7.09 4.79
N LEU A 22 8.51 -6.87 3.48
CA LEU A 22 8.95 -7.85 2.49
C LEU A 22 10.37 -8.33 2.81
N ALA A 23 11.29 -7.40 3.04
CA ALA A 23 12.70 -7.73 3.33
C ALA A 23 12.83 -8.54 4.63
N ASN A 24 12.06 -8.19 5.66
CA ASN A 24 12.09 -8.89 6.94
C ASN A 24 11.42 -10.27 6.87
N MET A 25 10.47 -10.46 5.97
CA MET A 25 9.79 -11.76 5.79
C MET A 25 10.56 -12.70 4.88
N ALA A 26 11.56 -12.23 4.16
CA ALA A 26 12.32 -13.04 3.23
C ALA A 26 12.97 -14.21 3.97
N GLY A 27 12.74 -15.43 3.48
CA GLY A 27 13.28 -16.65 4.07
C GLY A 27 12.50 -17.18 5.28
N LYS A 28 11.45 -16.47 5.73
CA LYS A 28 10.60 -16.92 6.81
C LYS A 28 9.38 -17.64 6.24
N GLN A 29 8.87 -18.60 6.99
CA GLN A 29 7.59 -19.22 6.67
C GLN A 29 6.45 -18.29 7.03
N SER A 30 5.44 -18.23 6.17
CA SER A 30 4.24 -17.46 6.41
C SER A 30 3.01 -18.37 6.36
N MET A 31 2.08 -18.14 7.27
CA MET A 31 0.82 -18.88 7.33
C MET A 31 -0.21 -18.37 6.33
N ASN A 32 0.08 -17.26 5.65
CA ASN A 32 -0.83 -16.63 4.71
C ASN A 32 -0.06 -16.01 3.53
N GLU A 33 -0.64 -15.05 2.84
CA GLU A 33 -0.08 -14.46 1.64
C GLU A 33 0.91 -13.31 1.88
N CYS A 34 1.24 -12.98 3.14
CA CYS A 34 2.37 -12.10 3.44
C CYS A 34 3.65 -12.94 3.32
N PRO A 35 4.67 -12.51 2.57
CA PRO A 35 4.90 -11.16 2.03
C PRO A 35 4.46 -10.93 0.56
N VAL A 36 3.78 -11.89 -0.07
CA VAL A 36 3.32 -11.70 -1.46
C VAL A 36 2.45 -10.46 -1.59
N CYS A 37 1.57 -10.23 -0.59
CA CYS A 37 0.73 -9.04 -0.57
C CYS A 37 1.56 -7.75 -0.56
N CYS A 38 2.70 -7.74 0.12
CA CYS A 38 3.59 -6.58 0.13
C CYS A 38 4.16 -6.29 -1.25
N MET A 39 4.51 -7.32 -2.01
CA MET A 39 5.02 -7.16 -3.38
C MET A 39 4.00 -6.47 -4.27
N GLU A 40 2.74 -6.92 -4.23
CA GLU A 40 1.68 -6.32 -5.02
C GLU A 40 1.32 -4.92 -4.55
N CYS A 41 1.34 -4.69 -3.24
CA CYS A 41 1.09 -3.37 -2.66
C CYS A 41 2.15 -2.35 -3.09
N ILE A 42 3.42 -2.77 -3.14
CA ILE A 42 4.51 -1.93 -3.62
C ILE A 42 4.25 -1.49 -5.06
N ASP A 43 3.88 -2.43 -5.93
CA ASP A 43 3.60 -2.12 -7.34
C ASP A 43 2.41 -1.17 -7.47
N ALA A 44 1.35 -1.40 -6.71
CA ALA A 44 0.16 -0.55 -6.72
C ALA A 44 0.48 0.88 -6.23
N CYS A 45 1.25 1.00 -5.16
CA CYS A 45 1.67 2.31 -4.62
C CYS A 45 2.53 3.08 -5.62
N LEU A 46 3.47 2.41 -6.28
CA LEU A 46 4.32 3.04 -7.31
C LEU A 46 3.47 3.55 -8.47
N ALA A 47 2.54 2.75 -8.96
CA ALA A 47 1.66 3.15 -10.05
C ALA A 47 0.79 4.35 -9.65
N CYS A 48 0.28 4.34 -8.42
CA CYS A 48 -0.53 5.41 -7.88
C CYS A 48 0.25 6.72 -7.75
N ILE A 49 1.45 6.65 -7.18
CA ILE A 49 2.34 7.81 -7.01
C ILE A 49 2.63 8.43 -8.39
N LYS A 50 2.99 7.60 -9.35
CA LYS A 50 3.33 8.03 -10.70
C LYS A 50 2.15 8.71 -11.37
N SER A 51 0.99 8.08 -11.32
CA SER A 51 -0.23 8.59 -11.93
C SER A 51 -0.67 9.92 -11.32
N MET A 52 -0.71 9.98 -9.99
CA MET A 52 -1.15 11.19 -9.28
C MET A 52 -0.14 12.33 -9.41
N SER A 53 1.16 12.04 -9.42
CA SER A 53 2.20 13.05 -9.62
C SER A 53 2.09 13.72 -11.00
N ALA A 54 1.69 12.95 -12.01
CA ALA A 54 1.49 13.43 -13.36
C ALA A 54 0.10 14.04 -13.58
N ASN A 55 -0.76 14.03 -12.56
CA ASN A 55 -2.16 14.45 -12.66
C ASN A 55 -2.88 13.73 -13.82
N SER A 56 -2.67 12.43 -13.89
CA SER A 56 -3.20 11.57 -14.95
C SER A 56 -4.73 11.45 -14.87
N LYS A 57 -5.38 11.35 -16.02
CA LYS A 57 -6.82 11.07 -16.08
C LYS A 57 -7.18 9.69 -15.51
N PHE A 58 -6.19 8.81 -15.32
CA PHE A 58 -6.38 7.48 -14.76
C PHE A 58 -6.12 7.42 -13.25
N SER A 59 -5.86 8.56 -12.59
CA SER A 59 -5.54 8.59 -11.16
C SER A 59 -6.60 7.94 -10.30
N LYS A 60 -7.88 8.16 -10.58
CA LYS A 60 -8.98 7.55 -9.82
C LYS A 60 -9.00 6.01 -9.98
N ALA A 61 -8.75 5.52 -11.18
CA ALA A 61 -8.72 4.08 -11.45
C ALA A 61 -7.56 3.41 -10.69
N TYR A 62 -6.38 4.01 -10.72
CA TYR A 62 -5.23 3.50 -9.98
C TYR A 62 -5.48 3.55 -8.46
N ALA A 63 -6.11 4.62 -7.98
CA ALA A 63 -6.45 4.74 -6.57
C ALA A 63 -7.43 3.64 -6.12
N ALA A 64 -8.42 3.32 -6.95
CA ALA A 64 -9.37 2.26 -6.64
C ALA A 64 -8.69 0.89 -6.50
N ILE A 65 -7.80 0.55 -7.42
CA ILE A 65 -7.04 -0.70 -7.36
C ILE A 65 -6.08 -0.69 -6.17
N CYS A 66 -5.42 0.42 -5.94
CA CYS A 66 -4.48 0.56 -4.82
C CYS A 66 -5.20 0.35 -3.48
N ALA A 67 -6.40 0.90 -3.32
CA ALA A 67 -7.20 0.72 -2.11
C ALA A 67 -7.52 -0.77 -1.87
N GLU A 68 -7.92 -1.50 -2.90
CA GLU A 68 -8.23 -2.94 -2.79
C GLU A 68 -6.99 -3.73 -2.37
N ILE A 69 -5.86 -3.48 -3.01
CA ILE A 69 -4.62 -4.20 -2.72
C ILE A 69 -4.10 -3.86 -1.33
N CYS A 70 -4.17 -2.58 -0.94
CA CYS A 70 -3.77 -2.16 0.40
C CYS A 70 -4.65 -2.78 1.49
N ASP A 71 -5.96 -2.88 1.27
CA ASP A 71 -6.87 -3.54 2.22
C ASP A 71 -6.50 -5.02 2.39
N TRP A 72 -6.25 -5.72 1.29
CA TRP A 72 -5.83 -7.11 1.32
C TRP A 72 -4.48 -7.25 2.04
N CYS A 73 -3.52 -6.39 1.74
CA CYS A 73 -2.20 -6.40 2.38
C CYS A 73 -2.33 -6.16 3.89
N ALA A 74 -3.17 -5.22 4.29
CA ALA A 74 -3.43 -4.94 5.71
C ALA A 74 -4.00 -6.16 6.43
N GLU A 75 -4.91 -6.90 5.78
CA GLU A 75 -5.49 -8.12 6.33
C GLU A 75 -4.43 -9.20 6.52
N GLN A 76 -3.63 -9.46 5.49
CA GLN A 76 -2.61 -10.50 5.53
C GLN A 76 -1.49 -10.18 6.53
N CYS A 77 -0.98 -8.96 6.51
CA CYS A 77 0.08 -8.52 7.43
C CYS A 77 -0.45 -8.44 8.87
N GLY A 78 -1.71 -7.99 9.02
CA GLY A 78 -2.33 -7.84 10.34
C GLY A 78 -2.47 -9.13 11.13
N ALA A 79 -2.45 -10.29 10.46
CA ALA A 79 -2.52 -11.60 11.09
C ALA A 79 -1.18 -12.02 11.73
N HIS A 80 -0.09 -11.33 11.40
CA HIS A 80 1.24 -11.61 11.97
C HIS A 80 1.54 -10.68 13.15
N SER A 81 2.20 -11.20 14.17
CA SER A 81 2.55 -10.42 15.37
C SER A 81 3.85 -9.63 15.24
N HIS A 82 4.61 -9.82 14.16
CA HIS A 82 5.86 -9.10 13.94
C HIS A 82 5.64 -7.59 13.87
N GLU A 83 6.55 -6.83 14.46
CA GLU A 83 6.46 -5.35 14.45
C GLU A 83 6.38 -4.79 13.03
N HIS A 84 7.25 -5.27 12.13
CA HIS A 84 7.24 -4.80 10.74
C HIS A 84 5.92 -5.10 10.02
N CYS A 85 5.24 -6.19 10.38
CA CYS A 85 3.94 -6.51 9.83
C CYS A 85 2.86 -5.57 10.37
N GLN A 86 2.93 -5.22 11.66
CA GLN A 86 1.97 -4.30 12.27
C GLN A 86 2.13 -2.88 11.73
N ILE A 87 3.36 -2.43 11.51
CA ILE A 87 3.66 -1.13 10.89
C ILE A 87 3.12 -1.10 9.47
N CYS A 88 3.36 -2.16 8.70
CA CYS A 88 2.86 -2.31 7.33
C CYS A 88 1.32 -2.26 7.31
N THR A 89 0.67 -2.94 8.23
CA THR A 89 -0.78 -2.95 8.37
C THR A 89 -1.33 -1.54 8.56
N ALA A 90 -0.74 -0.76 9.46
CA ALA A 90 -1.18 0.61 9.72
C ALA A 90 -1.03 1.50 8.49
N SER A 91 0.11 1.41 7.80
CA SER A 91 0.36 2.18 6.57
C SER A 91 -0.57 1.78 5.44
N CYS A 92 -0.84 0.49 5.28
CA CYS A 92 -1.76 -0.01 4.26
C CYS A 92 -3.19 0.49 4.50
N LYS A 93 -3.65 0.50 5.75
CA LYS A 93 -4.98 1.02 6.10
C LYS A 93 -5.10 2.50 5.80
N ALA A 94 -4.12 3.29 6.20
CA ALA A 94 -4.11 4.74 5.96
C ALA A 94 -4.11 5.04 4.45
N CYS A 95 -3.29 4.32 3.70
CA CYS A 95 -3.20 4.47 2.25
C CYS A 95 -4.52 4.09 1.58
N ALA A 96 -5.11 2.96 1.97
CA ALA A 96 -6.38 2.49 1.41
C ALA A 96 -7.50 3.50 1.65
N ASP A 97 -7.58 4.06 2.86
CA ASP A 97 -8.62 5.04 3.20
C ASP A 97 -8.53 6.29 2.32
N GLU A 98 -7.32 6.81 2.13
CA GLU A 98 -7.12 7.98 1.29
C GLU A 98 -7.36 7.67 -0.20
N CYS A 99 -6.89 6.51 -0.67
CA CYS A 99 -7.14 6.08 -2.04
C CYS A 99 -8.63 5.95 -2.34
N ARG A 100 -9.43 5.46 -1.38
CA ARG A 100 -10.88 5.38 -1.54
C ARG A 100 -11.53 6.74 -1.70
N LYS A 101 -11.04 7.75 -0.99
CA LYS A 101 -11.53 9.13 -1.14
C LYS A 101 -11.26 9.65 -2.55
N ILE A 102 -10.08 9.39 -3.07
CA ILE A 102 -9.70 9.81 -4.43
C ILE A 102 -10.55 9.08 -5.48
N ALA A 103 -10.81 7.80 -5.27
CA ALA A 103 -11.53 6.94 -6.22
C ALA A 103 -13.04 7.25 -6.25
N ALA A 104 -13.57 7.84 -5.20
CA ALA A 104 -15.01 8.14 -5.07
C ALA A 104 -15.52 9.16 -6.10
#